data_9caace0e4a41065c2177a761c4966a33
#
_entry.id   9caace0e4a41065c2177a761c4966a33
#
_cell.length_a   1.000
_cell.length_b   1.000
_cell.length_c   1.000
_cell.angle_alpha   90.00
_cell.angle_beta   90.00
_cell.angle_gamma   90.00
#
_symmetry.space_group_name_H-M   'P 1'
#
loop_
_entity.id
_entity.type
_entity.pdbx_description
1 polymer ?
#
loop_
_entity_poly.entity_id
_entity_poly.type
_entity_poly.pdbx_seq_one_letter_code
_entity_poly.pdbx_strand_id
1 'polypeptide(L)'
;MGLTFKENVADIRNTKVIDVVRELESFNVKVDVLDPKADADEVRQEYDLELVDAPRNEGYDAVVMTVNHDDFTHFTHDEFARLLKNGQGTVIDVKGVFRGKTGDLDYWSL
;
A
#
# COMPACT_ATOMS: atom_id res chain seq x y z
N MET A 1 0.19 -0.43 -0.17
CA MET A 1 0.28 -0.53 -1.64
C MET A 1 1.74 -0.51 -2.04
N GLY A 2 2.15 -1.53 -2.78
CA GLY A 2 3.53 -1.75 -3.18
C GLY A 2 4.29 -2.65 -2.23
N LEU A 3 4.88 -3.73 -2.75
CA LEU A 3 5.64 -4.70 -1.98
C LEU A 3 7.04 -4.93 -2.55
N THR A 4 7.23 -4.76 -3.85
CA THR A 4 8.49 -5.10 -4.50
C THR A 4 9.66 -4.27 -3.97
N PHE A 5 10.88 -4.69 -4.32
CA PHE A 5 12.10 -4.07 -3.83
C PHE A 5 12.20 -2.58 -4.18
N LYS A 6 11.74 -2.21 -5.38
CA LYS A 6 11.68 -0.80 -5.80
C LYS A 6 10.63 -0.60 -6.90
N GLU A 7 10.43 0.65 -7.28
CA GLU A 7 9.40 1.06 -8.23
C GLU A 7 9.58 0.38 -9.60
N ASN A 8 8.45 -0.08 -10.15
CA ASN A 8 8.32 -0.62 -11.50
C ASN A 8 9.16 -1.86 -11.80
N VAL A 9 9.56 -2.60 -10.76
CA VAL A 9 10.23 -3.88 -10.91
C VAL A 9 9.45 -4.97 -10.19
N ALA A 10 9.61 -6.22 -10.65
CA ALA A 10 8.92 -7.37 -10.08
C ALA A 10 9.69 -8.04 -8.93
N ASP A 11 10.90 -7.61 -8.63
CA ASP A 11 11.77 -8.24 -7.65
C ASP A 11 11.23 -8.08 -6.24
N ILE A 12 10.91 -9.18 -5.58
CA ILE A 12 10.40 -9.20 -4.20
C ILE A 12 11.47 -9.56 -3.17
N ARG A 13 12.70 -9.81 -3.61
CA ARG A 13 13.79 -10.14 -2.71
C ARG A 13 14.25 -8.90 -1.94
N ASN A 14 14.61 -9.10 -0.67
CA ASN A 14 15.15 -8.04 0.18
C ASN A 14 14.21 -6.84 0.38
N THR A 15 12.89 -7.02 0.16
CA THR A 15 11.95 -5.92 0.44
C THR A 15 11.81 -5.71 1.94
N LYS A 16 11.79 -4.44 2.35
CA LYS A 16 11.54 -4.08 3.75
C LYS A 16 10.05 -3.93 4.04
N VAL A 17 9.21 -3.93 3.03
CA VAL A 17 7.77 -3.79 3.20
C VAL A 17 7.19 -4.95 3.99
N ILE A 18 7.76 -6.16 3.83
CA ILE A 18 7.31 -7.33 4.59
C ILE A 18 7.46 -7.10 6.10
N ASP A 19 8.51 -6.41 6.53
CA ASP A 19 8.71 -6.09 7.95
C ASP A 19 7.61 -5.14 8.44
N VAL A 20 7.22 -4.18 7.62
CA VAL A 20 6.12 -3.27 7.94
C VAL A 20 4.81 -4.03 8.09
N VAL A 21 4.52 -4.95 7.17
CA VAL A 21 3.32 -5.78 7.22
C VAL A 21 3.28 -6.60 8.51
N ARG A 22 4.38 -7.29 8.83
CA ARG A 22 4.45 -8.13 10.02
C ARG A 22 4.32 -7.32 11.31
N GLU A 23 4.91 -6.14 11.35
CA GLU A 23 4.80 -5.25 12.50
C GLU A 23 3.35 -4.79 12.71
N LEU A 24 2.68 -4.39 11.64
CA LEU A 24 1.27 -4.00 11.72
C LEU A 24 0.40 -5.16 12.19
N GLU A 25 0.63 -6.36 11.66
CA GLU A 25 -0.11 -7.54 12.07
C GLU A 25 0.10 -7.87 13.55
N SER A 26 1.30 -7.61 14.08
CA SER A 26 1.60 -7.83 15.49
C SER A 26 0.78 -6.95 16.43
N PHE A 27 0.25 -5.83 15.93
CA PHE A 27 -0.66 -4.96 16.67
C PHE A 27 -2.13 -5.27 16.39
N ASN A 28 -2.42 -6.46 15.85
CA ASN A 28 -3.79 -6.88 15.48
C ASN A 28 -4.43 -6.02 14.39
N VAL A 29 -3.61 -5.41 13.54
CA VAL A 29 -4.10 -4.68 12.37
C VAL A 29 -4.28 -5.66 11.22
N LYS A 30 -5.45 -5.64 10.58
CA LYS A 30 -5.69 -6.39 9.37
C LYS A 30 -5.04 -5.66 8.20
N VAL A 31 -4.14 -6.33 7.47
CA VAL A 31 -3.38 -5.73 6.38
C VAL A 31 -3.71 -6.45 5.07
N ASP A 32 -4.20 -5.70 4.10
CA ASP A 32 -4.30 -6.16 2.72
C ASP A 32 -3.12 -5.58 1.94
N VAL A 33 -2.43 -6.43 1.19
CA VAL A 33 -1.27 -6.00 0.40
C VAL A 33 -1.60 -6.12 -1.07
N LEU A 34 -1.41 -5.02 -1.79
CA LEU A 34 -1.64 -4.95 -3.24
C LEU A 34 -0.33 -4.55 -3.92
N ASP A 35 0.10 -5.33 -4.90
CA ASP A 35 1.22 -4.95 -5.76
C ASP A 35 1.02 -5.52 -7.16
N PRO A 36 0.75 -4.67 -8.17
CA PRO A 36 0.51 -5.13 -9.54
C PRO A 36 1.77 -5.61 -10.26
N LYS A 37 2.96 -5.36 -9.72
CA LYS A 37 4.23 -5.79 -10.32
C LYS A 37 4.74 -7.10 -9.75
N ALA A 38 4.26 -7.50 -8.57
CA ALA A 38 4.72 -8.72 -7.91
C ALA A 38 3.95 -9.94 -8.40
N ASP A 39 4.64 -11.07 -8.50
CA ASP A 39 4.00 -12.35 -8.78
C ASP A 39 3.41 -12.90 -7.48
N ALA A 40 2.10 -13.13 -7.46
CA ALA A 40 1.39 -13.56 -6.26
C ALA A 40 1.89 -14.90 -5.74
N ASP A 41 2.24 -15.83 -6.63
CA ASP A 41 2.73 -17.15 -6.24
C ASP A 41 4.13 -17.06 -5.61
N GLU A 42 5.01 -16.22 -6.16
CA GLU A 42 6.33 -15.98 -5.57
C GLU A 42 6.21 -15.39 -4.17
N VAL A 43 5.31 -14.41 -4.00
CA VAL A 43 5.08 -13.78 -2.71
C VAL A 43 4.57 -14.79 -1.70
N ARG A 44 3.65 -15.65 -2.11
CA ARG A 44 3.12 -16.71 -1.23
C ARG A 44 4.22 -17.68 -0.80
N GLN A 45 5.06 -18.09 -1.74
CA GLN A 45 6.14 -19.04 -1.45
C GLN A 45 7.22 -18.44 -0.57
N GLU A 46 7.61 -17.18 -0.83
CA GLU A 46 8.72 -16.54 -0.14
C GLU A 46 8.32 -16.01 1.24
N TYR A 47 7.12 -15.44 1.36
CA TYR A 47 6.71 -14.69 2.55
C TYR A 47 5.47 -15.23 3.25
N ASP A 48 4.85 -16.27 2.70
CA ASP A 48 3.57 -16.80 3.22
C ASP A 48 2.52 -15.68 3.32
N LEU A 49 2.43 -14.85 2.28
CA LEU A 49 1.55 -13.70 2.22
C LEU A 49 0.70 -13.76 0.96
N GLU A 50 -0.62 -13.56 1.12
CA GLU A 50 -1.56 -13.49 -0.01
C GLU A 50 -1.74 -12.05 -0.43
N LEU A 51 -1.40 -11.75 -1.70
CA LEU A 51 -1.72 -10.45 -2.29
C LEU A 51 -3.20 -10.40 -2.64
N VAL A 52 -3.82 -9.21 -2.48
CA VAL A 52 -5.17 -8.99 -3.00
C VAL A 52 -5.09 -8.54 -4.46
N ASP A 53 -6.06 -8.97 -5.27
CA ASP A 53 -6.11 -8.58 -6.70
C ASP A 53 -6.57 -7.14 -6.86
N ALA A 54 -7.45 -6.68 -5.99
CA ALA A 54 -7.95 -5.31 -5.98
C ALA A 54 -8.32 -4.92 -4.56
N PRO A 55 -8.13 -3.64 -4.20
CA PRO A 55 -8.56 -3.18 -2.88
C PRO A 55 -10.08 -3.10 -2.80
N ARG A 56 -10.62 -3.22 -1.58
CA ARG A 56 -12.05 -3.07 -1.34
C ARG A 56 -12.41 -1.58 -1.33
N ASN A 57 -13.54 -1.23 -1.91
CA ASN A 57 -14.06 0.13 -1.79
C ASN A 57 -14.50 0.39 -0.36
N GLU A 58 -14.12 1.56 0.19
CA GLU A 58 -14.49 1.99 1.52
C GLU A 58 -14.18 0.96 2.61
N GLY A 59 -13.14 0.16 2.39
CA GLY A 59 -12.81 -0.97 3.26
C GLY A 59 -11.71 -0.71 4.28
N TYR A 60 -11.05 0.45 4.24
CA TYR A 60 -9.82 0.65 4.99
C TYR A 60 -9.86 1.89 5.89
N ASP A 61 -9.14 1.81 7.00
CA ASP A 61 -8.92 2.96 7.90
C ASP A 61 -7.72 3.79 7.46
N ALA A 62 -6.78 3.17 6.76
CA ALA A 62 -5.58 3.83 6.27
C ALA A 62 -5.09 3.17 4.98
N VAL A 63 -4.39 3.95 4.17
CA VAL A 63 -3.68 3.47 2.99
C VAL A 63 -2.21 3.79 3.17
N VAL A 64 -1.35 2.77 3.04
CA VAL A 64 0.10 2.94 3.15
C VAL A 64 0.70 2.76 1.76
N MET A 65 1.34 3.82 1.26
CA MET A 65 2.05 3.82 -0.02
C MET A 65 3.52 3.58 0.23
N THR A 66 3.98 2.38 -0.07
CA THR A 66 5.36 1.97 0.22
C THR A 66 6.24 1.96 -1.01
N VAL A 67 5.75 1.44 -2.14
CA VAL A 67 6.49 1.43 -3.40
C VAL A 67 5.63 2.09 -4.46
N ASN A 68 6.12 3.18 -5.02
CA ASN A 68 5.34 4.03 -5.89
C ASN A 68 5.44 3.60 -7.36
N HIS A 69 4.86 2.45 -7.69
CA HIS A 69 4.75 2.01 -9.07
C HIS A 69 3.97 3.02 -9.91
N ASP A 70 4.24 3.07 -11.21
CA ASP A 70 3.49 3.95 -12.12
C ASP A 70 1.99 3.72 -12.06
N ASP A 71 1.57 2.51 -11.73
CA ASP A 71 0.16 2.15 -11.55
C ASP A 71 -0.53 3.03 -10.49
N PHE A 72 0.22 3.63 -9.57
CA PHE A 72 -0.32 4.43 -8.47
C PHE A 72 -0.09 5.94 -8.61
N THR A 73 0.76 6.37 -9.55
CA THR A 73 1.18 7.78 -9.62
C THR A 73 0.05 8.75 -9.89
N HIS A 74 -1.04 8.28 -10.49
CA HIS A 74 -2.22 9.10 -10.77
C HIS A 74 -3.11 9.34 -9.54
N PHE A 75 -2.84 8.67 -8.41
CA PHE A 75 -3.69 8.77 -7.23
C PHE A 75 -3.72 10.21 -6.70
N THR A 76 -4.94 10.67 -6.40
CA THR A 76 -5.20 11.95 -5.74
C THR A 76 -6.21 11.70 -4.62
N HIS A 77 -6.74 12.76 -4.04
CA HIS A 77 -7.75 12.68 -2.98
C HIS A 77 -8.86 11.67 -3.33
N ASP A 78 -9.39 11.71 -4.55
CA ASP A 78 -10.56 10.89 -4.92
C ASP A 78 -10.24 9.40 -4.88
N GLU A 79 -9.07 8.98 -5.39
CA GLU A 79 -8.68 7.58 -5.38
C GLU A 79 -8.46 7.07 -3.96
N PHE A 80 -7.77 7.86 -3.13
CA PHE A 80 -7.57 7.49 -1.73
C PHE A 80 -8.89 7.45 -0.95
N ALA A 81 -9.74 8.45 -1.11
CA ALA A 81 -11.01 8.52 -0.41
C ALA A 81 -11.93 7.35 -0.77
N ARG A 82 -11.86 6.87 -2.01
CA ARG A 82 -12.65 5.72 -2.46
C ARG A 82 -12.29 4.44 -1.71
N LEU A 83 -11.06 4.31 -1.25
CA LEU A 83 -10.58 3.16 -0.49
C LEU A 83 -10.88 3.28 1.00
N LEU A 84 -11.01 4.48 1.51
CA LEU A 84 -11.16 4.73 2.93
C LEU A 84 -12.63 4.70 3.37
N LYS A 85 -12.87 4.24 4.60
CA LYS A 85 -14.22 4.18 5.17
C LYS A 85 -14.84 5.57 5.23
N ASN A 86 -16.03 5.71 4.64
CA ASN A 86 -16.76 6.98 4.56
C ASN A 86 -15.93 8.11 3.92
N GLY A 87 -14.96 7.76 3.08
CA GLY A 87 -14.10 8.74 2.44
C GLY A 87 -13.15 9.46 3.38
N GLN A 88 -12.89 8.90 4.57
CA GLN A 88 -12.06 9.53 5.60
C GLN A 88 -11.03 8.54 6.13
N GLY A 89 -9.87 9.03 6.52
CA GLY A 89 -8.80 8.21 7.07
C GLY A 89 -7.45 8.81 6.77
N THR A 90 -6.42 7.99 6.91
CA THR A 90 -5.03 8.42 6.82
C THR A 90 -4.34 7.84 5.61
N VAL A 91 -3.57 8.67 4.91
CA VAL A 91 -2.62 8.24 3.87
C VAL A 91 -1.22 8.35 4.45
N ILE A 92 -0.51 7.22 4.48
CA ILE A 92 0.89 7.17 4.89
C ILE A 92 1.72 6.97 3.62
N ASP A 93 2.47 8.00 3.27
CA ASP A 93 3.20 8.08 2.00
C ASP A 93 4.69 8.02 2.30
N VAL A 94 5.25 6.82 2.25
CA VAL A 94 6.63 6.56 2.69
C VAL A 94 7.63 7.43 1.93
N LYS A 95 7.41 7.62 0.64
CA LYS A 95 8.37 8.36 -0.22
C LYS A 95 8.00 9.81 -0.46
N GLY A 96 6.86 10.26 0.04
CA GLY A 96 6.44 11.65 -0.06
C GLY A 96 5.98 12.09 -1.44
N VAL A 97 5.63 11.16 -2.31
CA VAL A 97 5.28 11.47 -3.72
C VAL A 97 3.86 12.02 -3.88
N PHE A 98 3.00 11.82 -2.88
CA PHE A 98 1.61 12.29 -2.92
C PHE A 98 1.40 13.57 -2.10
N ARG A 99 2.46 14.20 -1.66
CA ARG A 99 2.39 15.45 -0.88
C ARG A 99 1.62 16.50 -1.68
N GLY A 100 0.61 17.09 -1.04
CA GLY A 100 -0.26 18.08 -1.67
C GLY A 100 -1.34 17.49 -2.58
N LYS A 101 -1.47 16.16 -2.66
CA LYS A 101 -2.44 15.50 -3.54
C LYS A 101 -3.56 14.77 -2.80
N THR A 102 -3.59 14.86 -1.48
CA THR A 102 -4.54 14.09 -0.66
C THR A 102 -5.69 14.94 -0.09
N GLY A 103 -5.77 16.22 -0.47
CA GLY A 103 -6.86 17.08 -0.03
C GLY A 103 -6.90 17.22 1.49
N ASP A 104 -8.06 16.96 2.07
CA ASP A 104 -8.32 17.08 3.50
C ASP A 104 -8.13 15.76 4.28
N LEU A 105 -7.65 14.71 3.62
CA LEU A 105 -7.31 13.47 4.32
C LEU A 105 -6.10 13.68 5.23
N ASP A 106 -6.05 12.94 6.33
CA ASP A 106 -4.84 12.92 7.16
C ASP A 106 -3.67 12.39 6.32
N TYR A 107 -2.55 13.06 6.37
CA TYR A 107 -1.41 12.72 5.53
C TYR A 107 -0.13 12.69 6.35
N TRP A 108 0.64 11.62 6.16
CA TRP A 108 1.96 11.44 6.78
C TRP A 108 2.97 11.03 5.72
N SER A 109 4.17 11.55 5.81
CA SER A 109 5.31 11.06 5.03
C SER A 109 6.56 11.03 5.91
N LEU A 110 7.51 10.24 5.50
CA LEU A 110 8.81 10.16 6.19
C LEU A 110 9.74 11.27 5.70
#